data_a522a715d35bbd03ffc381b88634a210
#
_entry.id   a522a715d35bbd03ffc381b88634a210
#
_cell.length_a   1.000
_cell.length_b   1.000
_cell.length_c   1.000
_cell.angle_alpha   90.00
_cell.angle_beta   90.00
_cell.angle_gamma   90.00
#
_symmetry.space_group_name_H-M   'P 1'
#
loop_
_entity.id
_entity.type
_entity.pdbx_description
1 polymer ?
#
loop_
_entity_poly.entity_id
_entity_poly.type
_entity_poly.pdbx_seq_one_letter_code
_entity_poly.pdbx_strand_id
1 'polypeptide(L)'
;GPRCENPIELDIPVYITGMSFGALSYEAKTALARGATMAGSATCSGEGGMIPDERRYSEKWFYQCIQSRYGFNPHHAQLADGIEVFIGQGQKVGMGGHLMGQKVTDQVAEMRSLPAGIDQRSPARHPDWLGPDDLALKVQELRELTKNKVPIQLKLGAAKVYDDVRMAAKCDPDSIYLDGMEGSTGAGPHIAAANTGIPGIAGIREARRAL
;
A
#
# COMPACT_ATOMS: atom_id res chain seq x y z
N GLY A 1 -12.57 6.43 7.86
CA GLY A 1 -12.44 7.82 7.44
C GLY A 1 -13.75 8.56 7.57
N PRO A 2 -13.73 9.88 7.75
CA PRO A 2 -14.94 10.66 8.00
C PRO A 2 -15.83 10.83 6.75
N ARG A 3 -15.36 10.42 5.59
CA ARG A 3 -16.05 10.64 4.31
C ARG A 3 -16.52 9.37 3.61
N CYS A 4 -16.21 8.21 4.13
CA CYS A 4 -16.71 6.95 3.61
C CYS A 4 -17.92 6.44 4.40
N GLU A 5 -18.76 5.68 3.72
CA GLU A 5 -19.96 5.10 4.33
C GLU A 5 -19.60 4.06 5.41
N ASN A 6 -18.58 3.23 5.14
CA ASN A 6 -18.14 2.14 6.01
C ASN A 6 -16.70 2.38 6.50
N PRO A 7 -16.49 3.12 7.60
CA PRO A 7 -15.15 3.28 8.17
C PRO A 7 -14.63 1.94 8.71
N ILE A 8 -13.32 1.75 8.63
CA ILE A 8 -12.68 0.58 9.26
C ILE A 8 -12.50 0.85 10.74
N GLU A 9 -13.06 -0.01 11.58
CA GLU A 9 -12.85 -0.02 13.02
C GLU A 9 -11.89 -1.15 13.39
N LEU A 10 -10.86 -0.84 14.18
CA LEU A 10 -9.88 -1.80 14.66
C LEU A 10 -10.07 -1.99 16.18
N ASP A 11 -10.08 -3.23 16.65
CA ASP A 11 -10.21 -3.54 18.07
C ASP A 11 -8.90 -3.24 18.83
N ILE A 12 -7.78 -3.22 18.10
CA ILE A 12 -6.46 -2.86 18.60
C ILE A 12 -5.81 -1.80 17.68
N PRO A 13 -5.00 -0.87 18.20
CA PRO A 13 -4.40 0.21 17.41
C PRO A 13 -3.19 -0.25 16.57
N VAL A 14 -3.25 -1.46 16.01
CA VAL A 14 -2.19 -2.08 15.21
C VAL A 14 -2.85 -2.81 14.05
N TYR A 15 -2.29 -2.70 12.84
CA TYR A 15 -2.67 -3.54 11.71
C TYR A 15 -1.44 -4.02 10.93
N ILE A 16 -1.61 -5.05 10.11
CA ILE A 16 -0.54 -5.65 9.32
C ILE A 16 -0.43 -4.90 8.01
N THR A 17 0.69 -4.19 7.83
CA THR A 17 0.99 -3.40 6.61
C THR A 17 1.13 -4.28 5.36
N GLY A 18 1.07 -3.65 4.20
CA GLY A 18 1.20 -4.31 2.90
C GLY A 18 2.57 -4.97 2.71
N MET A 19 2.54 -6.28 2.55
CA MET A 19 3.68 -7.11 2.19
C MET A 19 3.30 -7.96 0.99
N SER A 20 4.04 -7.82 -0.11
CA SER A 20 3.69 -8.44 -1.38
C SER A 20 3.74 -9.96 -1.36
N PHE A 21 2.89 -10.61 -2.16
CA PHE A 21 3.10 -11.99 -2.54
C PHE A 21 4.29 -12.07 -3.51
N GLY A 22 5.30 -12.81 -3.10
CA GLY A 22 6.64 -12.83 -3.69
C GLY A 22 7.71 -12.37 -2.69
N ALA A 23 7.39 -11.42 -1.80
CA ALA A 23 8.17 -11.18 -0.58
C ALA A 23 7.80 -12.19 0.51
N LEU A 24 6.50 -12.46 0.68
CA LEU A 24 5.97 -13.51 1.55
C LEU A 24 5.42 -14.67 0.72
N SER A 25 5.38 -15.86 1.32
CA SER A 25 4.72 -17.03 0.73
C SER A 25 3.19 -16.90 0.83
N TYR A 26 2.50 -17.76 0.08
CA TYR A 26 1.04 -17.88 0.14
C TYR A 26 0.54 -18.20 1.55
N GLU A 27 1.20 -19.16 2.21
CA GLU A 27 0.87 -19.61 3.56
C GLU A 27 1.09 -18.48 4.58
N ALA A 28 2.18 -17.75 4.46
CA ALA A 28 2.48 -16.64 5.36
C ALA A 28 1.41 -15.54 5.24
N LYS A 29 1.02 -15.15 4.03
CA LYS A 29 -0.03 -14.15 3.82
C LYS A 29 -1.38 -14.63 4.35
N THR A 30 -1.73 -15.87 4.12
CA THR A 30 -2.97 -16.48 4.62
C THR A 30 -2.98 -16.56 6.15
N ALA A 31 -1.85 -16.93 6.77
CA ALA A 31 -1.72 -16.97 8.23
C ALA A 31 -1.86 -15.57 8.86
N LEU A 32 -1.23 -14.55 8.26
CA LEU A 32 -1.35 -13.16 8.70
C LEU A 32 -2.78 -12.66 8.60
N ALA A 33 -3.49 -12.99 7.53
CA ALA A 33 -4.90 -12.65 7.34
C ALA A 33 -5.78 -13.22 8.47
N ARG A 34 -5.60 -14.51 8.77
CA ARG A 34 -6.31 -15.17 9.89
C ARG A 34 -5.94 -14.55 11.23
N GLY A 35 -4.64 -14.31 11.48
CA GLY A 35 -4.17 -13.72 12.73
C GLY A 35 -4.72 -12.30 12.95
N ALA A 36 -4.73 -11.49 11.92
CA ALA A 36 -5.32 -10.14 11.99
C ALA A 36 -6.82 -10.18 12.31
N THR A 37 -7.57 -11.04 11.64
CA THR A 37 -9.00 -11.22 11.91
C THR A 37 -9.25 -11.68 13.35
N MET A 38 -8.48 -12.65 13.86
CA MET A 38 -8.59 -13.11 15.25
C MET A 38 -8.28 -11.99 16.27
N ALA A 39 -7.45 -11.03 15.88
CA ALA A 39 -7.09 -9.88 16.73
C ALA A 39 -8.00 -8.66 16.51
N GLY A 40 -9.06 -8.77 15.72
CA GLY A 40 -9.92 -7.64 15.37
C GLY A 40 -9.20 -6.52 14.60
N SER A 41 -8.14 -6.88 13.87
CA SER A 41 -7.27 -5.98 13.14
C SER A 41 -7.43 -6.14 11.62
N ALA A 42 -6.62 -5.41 10.86
CA ALA A 42 -6.65 -5.40 9.39
C ALA A 42 -5.35 -5.88 8.78
N THR A 43 -5.43 -6.27 7.50
CA THR A 43 -4.27 -6.55 6.64
C THR A 43 -4.30 -5.69 5.38
N CYS A 44 -3.19 -5.66 4.66
CA CYS A 44 -3.08 -5.02 3.35
C CYS A 44 -2.45 -5.97 2.34
N SER A 45 -2.96 -5.96 1.11
CA SER A 45 -2.49 -6.85 0.04
C SER A 45 -1.00 -6.70 -0.27
N GLY A 46 -0.47 -5.50 -0.11
CA GLY A 46 0.85 -5.17 -0.66
C GLY A 46 0.84 -5.16 -2.19
N GLU A 47 2.01 -5.05 -2.79
CA GLU A 47 2.18 -5.03 -4.23
C GLU A 47 1.79 -6.36 -4.89
N GLY A 48 1.07 -6.27 -5.99
CA GLY A 48 0.90 -7.39 -6.92
C GLY A 48 -0.49 -7.97 -7.04
N GLY A 49 -1.48 -7.45 -6.35
CA GLY A 49 -2.86 -7.89 -6.50
C GLY A 49 -3.43 -8.65 -5.30
N MET A 50 -4.58 -9.25 -5.49
CA MET A 50 -5.32 -9.97 -4.46
C MET A 50 -4.99 -11.47 -4.48
N ILE A 51 -4.66 -12.02 -3.34
CA ILE A 51 -4.70 -13.47 -3.11
C ILE A 51 -6.11 -13.82 -2.61
N PRO A 52 -6.84 -14.71 -3.28
CA PRO A 52 -8.22 -15.03 -2.90
C PRO A 52 -8.37 -15.49 -1.44
N ASP A 53 -7.48 -16.34 -0.96
CA ASP A 53 -7.52 -16.82 0.42
C ASP A 53 -7.12 -15.76 1.44
N GLU A 54 -6.16 -14.86 1.12
CA GLU A 54 -5.88 -13.71 1.97
C GLU A 54 -7.14 -12.85 2.14
N ARG A 55 -7.82 -12.52 1.04
CA ARG A 55 -9.08 -11.76 1.11
C ARG A 55 -10.16 -12.50 1.87
N ARG A 56 -10.32 -13.80 1.61
CA ARG A 56 -11.34 -14.64 2.27
C ARG A 56 -11.18 -14.67 3.79
N TYR A 57 -9.94 -14.69 4.29
CA TYR A 57 -9.64 -14.78 5.72
C TYR A 57 -9.41 -13.43 6.40
N SER A 58 -9.33 -12.33 5.63
CA SER A 58 -9.25 -10.98 6.18
C SER A 58 -10.65 -10.40 6.33
N GLU A 59 -11.09 -10.18 7.56
CA GLU A 59 -12.35 -9.46 7.83
C GLU A 59 -12.23 -7.98 7.46
N LYS A 60 -11.04 -7.40 7.65
CA LYS A 60 -10.71 -6.00 7.36
C LYS A 60 -9.46 -5.97 6.46
N TRP A 61 -9.62 -5.63 5.18
CA TRP A 61 -8.57 -5.77 4.18
C TRP A 61 -8.41 -4.53 3.32
N PHE A 62 -7.17 -3.99 3.28
CA PHE A 62 -6.78 -2.93 2.37
C PHE A 62 -6.25 -3.50 1.06
N TYR A 63 -6.77 -3.00 -0.05
CA TYR A 63 -6.24 -3.31 -1.38
C TYR A 63 -5.30 -2.21 -1.85
N GLN A 64 -4.07 -2.57 -2.19
CA GLN A 64 -3.04 -1.59 -2.52
C GLN A 64 -3.05 -1.24 -4.01
N CYS A 65 -3.17 0.06 -4.31
CA CYS A 65 -2.99 0.66 -5.62
C CYS A 65 -1.56 1.19 -5.73
N ILE A 66 -0.71 0.52 -6.50
CA ILE A 66 0.72 0.79 -6.64
C ILE A 66 1.10 1.34 -8.01
N GLN A 67 2.33 1.82 -8.15
CA GLN A 67 2.85 2.42 -9.38
C GLN A 67 2.80 1.47 -10.58
N SER A 68 3.13 0.19 -10.37
CA SER A 68 3.17 -0.81 -11.44
C SER A 68 1.81 -1.22 -11.97
N ARG A 69 0.75 -1.07 -11.17
CA ARG A 69 -0.59 -1.63 -11.45
C ARG A 69 -0.60 -3.17 -11.58
N TYR A 70 0.47 -3.88 -11.19
CA TYR A 70 0.50 -5.34 -11.20
C TYR A 70 -0.68 -5.93 -10.47
N GLY A 71 -1.49 -6.73 -11.17
CA GLY A 71 -2.69 -7.35 -10.64
C GLY A 71 -3.77 -6.39 -10.14
N PHE A 72 -3.62 -5.08 -10.31
CA PHE A 72 -4.66 -4.13 -9.91
C PHE A 72 -5.89 -4.30 -10.78
N ASN A 73 -7.02 -4.54 -10.14
CA ASN A 73 -8.26 -4.91 -10.79
C ASN A 73 -9.43 -4.16 -10.13
N PRO A 74 -10.27 -3.45 -10.90
CA PRO A 74 -11.44 -2.73 -10.37
C PRO A 74 -12.41 -3.61 -9.58
N HIS A 75 -12.61 -4.88 -10.00
CA HIS A 75 -13.47 -5.80 -9.25
C HIS A 75 -12.89 -6.15 -7.88
N HIS A 76 -11.57 -6.36 -7.80
CA HIS A 76 -10.90 -6.59 -6.52
C HIS A 76 -10.94 -5.35 -5.62
N ALA A 77 -10.83 -4.15 -6.19
CA ALA A 77 -10.97 -2.91 -5.45
C ALA A 77 -12.37 -2.76 -4.82
N GLN A 78 -13.41 -3.22 -5.51
CA GLN A 78 -14.79 -3.23 -4.98
C GLN A 78 -15.01 -4.26 -3.86
N LEU A 79 -14.13 -5.25 -3.73
CA LEU A 79 -14.17 -6.24 -2.66
C LEU A 79 -13.40 -5.79 -1.41
N ALA A 80 -12.64 -4.71 -1.50
CA ALA A 80 -11.80 -4.22 -0.40
C ALA A 80 -12.64 -3.50 0.66
N ASP A 81 -12.14 -3.52 1.90
CA ASP A 81 -12.68 -2.73 3.01
C ASP A 81 -11.99 -1.36 3.11
N GLY A 82 -10.85 -1.18 2.44
CA GLY A 82 -10.14 0.08 2.25
C GLY A 82 -9.21 0.02 1.05
N ILE A 83 -8.90 1.16 0.45
CA ILE A 83 -7.90 1.28 -0.63
C ILE A 83 -6.69 2.03 -0.10
N GLU A 84 -5.50 1.47 -0.31
CA GLU A 84 -4.25 2.16 -0.02
C GLU A 84 -3.56 2.56 -1.34
N VAL A 85 -3.41 3.86 -1.58
CA VAL A 85 -2.58 4.37 -2.68
C VAL A 85 -1.15 4.45 -2.19
N PHE A 86 -0.29 3.63 -2.76
CA PHE A 86 1.10 3.53 -2.37
C PHE A 86 1.96 4.54 -3.15
N ILE A 87 2.56 5.50 -2.44
CA ILE A 87 3.46 6.48 -3.04
C ILE A 87 4.92 6.12 -2.74
N GLY A 88 5.20 5.50 -1.59
CA GLY A 88 6.53 5.05 -1.23
C GLY A 88 6.59 4.26 0.07
N GLN A 89 7.78 3.78 0.38
CA GLN A 89 8.17 3.13 1.63
C GLN A 89 9.31 3.92 2.28
N GLY A 90 9.43 3.85 3.60
CA GLY A 90 10.39 4.63 4.36
C GLY A 90 11.86 4.32 4.05
N GLN A 91 12.19 3.08 3.71
CA GLN A 91 13.56 2.66 3.41
C GLN A 91 13.96 2.86 1.94
N LYS A 92 13.02 3.16 1.06
CA LYS A 92 13.27 3.42 -0.37
C LYS A 92 12.29 4.48 -0.90
N VAL A 93 12.33 5.63 -0.28
CA VAL A 93 11.44 6.74 -0.61
C VAL A 93 11.52 7.10 -2.10
N GLY A 94 10.35 7.15 -2.76
CA GLY A 94 10.26 7.48 -4.18
C GLY A 94 10.73 6.39 -5.14
N MET A 95 10.85 5.14 -4.67
CA MET A 95 11.25 4.00 -5.52
C MET A 95 10.18 2.92 -5.53
N GLY A 96 10.04 2.25 -6.67
CA GLY A 96 9.15 1.10 -6.83
C GLY A 96 9.72 -0.20 -6.28
N GLY A 97 8.95 -1.28 -6.41
CA GLY A 97 9.35 -2.64 -6.03
C GLY A 97 10.20 -3.33 -7.09
N HIS A 98 10.91 -4.37 -6.65
CA HIS A 98 11.66 -5.26 -7.54
C HIS A 98 11.52 -6.71 -7.05
N LEU A 99 11.11 -7.59 -7.93
CA LEU A 99 11.06 -9.02 -7.70
C LEU A 99 11.86 -9.73 -8.80
N MET A 100 12.91 -10.45 -8.39
CA MET A 100 13.77 -11.19 -9.31
C MET A 100 13.00 -12.34 -9.96
N GLY A 101 13.26 -12.61 -11.24
CA GLY A 101 12.57 -13.61 -12.04
C GLY A 101 12.53 -15.00 -11.41
N GLN A 102 13.60 -15.41 -10.74
CA GLN A 102 13.65 -16.68 -10.02
C GLN A 102 12.65 -16.80 -8.85
N LYS A 103 12.10 -15.69 -8.38
CA LYS A 103 11.02 -15.66 -7.37
C LYS A 103 9.64 -15.49 -7.99
N VAL A 104 9.56 -15.23 -9.27
CA VAL A 104 8.29 -15.06 -9.99
C VAL A 104 7.81 -16.46 -10.41
N THR A 105 7.18 -17.15 -9.46
CA THR A 105 6.51 -18.44 -9.69
C THR A 105 5.27 -18.25 -10.55
N ASP A 106 4.70 -19.33 -11.08
CA ASP A 106 3.46 -19.29 -11.85
C ASP A 106 2.31 -18.65 -11.06
N GLN A 107 2.19 -18.92 -9.77
CA GLN A 107 1.18 -18.28 -8.90
C GLN A 107 1.37 -16.77 -8.78
N VAL A 108 2.63 -16.31 -8.62
CA VAL A 108 2.94 -14.88 -8.56
C VAL A 108 2.66 -14.21 -9.91
N ALA A 109 3.05 -14.87 -11.00
CA ALA A 109 2.83 -14.41 -12.36
C ALA A 109 1.34 -14.25 -12.68
N GLU A 110 0.55 -15.26 -12.35
CA GLU A 110 -0.91 -15.24 -12.52
C GLU A 110 -1.54 -14.09 -11.75
N MET A 111 -1.26 -13.96 -10.44
CA MET A 111 -1.80 -12.89 -9.60
C MET A 111 -1.42 -11.49 -10.12
N ARG A 112 -0.19 -11.31 -10.59
CA ARG A 112 0.33 -10.04 -11.11
C ARG A 112 -0.07 -9.77 -12.56
N SER A 113 -0.63 -10.75 -13.26
CA SER A 113 -0.92 -10.72 -14.70
C SER A 113 0.36 -10.44 -15.54
N LEU A 114 1.45 -11.12 -15.19
CA LEU A 114 2.77 -10.96 -15.79
C LEU A 114 3.38 -12.32 -16.12
N PRO A 115 4.38 -12.39 -17.05
CA PRO A 115 5.08 -13.64 -17.33
C PRO A 115 5.87 -14.16 -16.14
N ALA A 116 5.87 -15.49 -15.95
CA ALA A 116 6.71 -16.16 -14.96
C ALA A 116 8.20 -16.10 -15.33
N GLY A 117 9.08 -16.19 -14.35
CA GLY A 117 10.53 -16.31 -14.55
C GLY A 117 11.23 -15.04 -15.02
N ILE A 118 10.56 -13.92 -15.13
CA ILE A 118 11.11 -12.63 -15.60
C ILE A 118 11.13 -11.64 -14.45
N ASP A 119 12.22 -10.86 -14.32
CA ASP A 119 12.34 -9.77 -13.36
C ASP A 119 11.20 -8.77 -13.50
N GLN A 120 10.55 -8.47 -12.38
CA GLN A 120 9.45 -7.51 -12.33
C GLN A 120 9.89 -6.27 -11.56
N ARG A 121 9.89 -5.14 -12.23
CA ARG A 121 10.24 -3.83 -11.65
C ARG A 121 9.06 -2.89 -11.72
N SER A 122 8.72 -2.30 -10.60
CA SER A 122 7.75 -1.21 -10.55
C SER A 122 8.42 0.11 -10.88
N PRO A 123 7.77 1.00 -11.64
CA PRO A 123 8.27 2.35 -11.85
C PRO A 123 8.27 3.13 -10.52
N ALA A 124 9.07 4.21 -10.46
CA ALA A 124 9.08 5.10 -9.32
C ALA A 124 7.81 5.97 -9.22
N ARG A 125 7.13 6.17 -10.35
CA ARG A 125 5.94 7.03 -10.46
C ARG A 125 4.73 6.23 -10.90
N HIS A 126 3.56 6.68 -10.47
CA HIS A 126 2.30 6.20 -11.02
C HIS A 126 2.16 6.63 -12.47
N PRO A 127 1.54 5.80 -13.33
CA PRO A 127 1.43 6.09 -14.76
C PRO A 127 0.38 7.16 -15.09
N ASP A 128 -0.55 7.40 -14.20
CA ASP A 128 -1.79 8.14 -14.43
C ASP A 128 -1.89 9.44 -13.63
N TRP A 129 -0.84 9.85 -12.91
CA TRP A 129 -0.78 11.14 -12.25
C TRP A 129 0.67 11.61 -12.04
N LEU A 130 0.89 12.92 -12.09
CA LEU A 130 2.21 13.57 -12.01
C LEU A 130 2.37 14.45 -10.76
N GLY A 131 1.29 15.00 -10.25
CA GLY A 131 1.29 15.94 -9.15
C GLY A 131 0.10 15.81 -8.22
N PRO A 132 0.00 16.67 -7.19
CA PRO A 132 -1.07 16.61 -6.21
C PRO A 132 -2.48 16.76 -6.80
N ASP A 133 -2.64 17.59 -7.81
CA ASP A 133 -3.95 17.80 -8.44
C ASP A 133 -4.45 16.54 -9.15
N ASP A 134 -3.56 15.86 -9.88
CA ASP A 134 -3.90 14.58 -10.51
C ASP A 134 -4.13 13.49 -9.46
N LEU A 135 -3.36 13.50 -8.36
CA LEU A 135 -3.58 12.56 -7.25
C LEU A 135 -4.94 12.77 -6.60
N ALA A 136 -5.40 14.01 -6.47
CA ALA A 136 -6.74 14.30 -5.97
C ALA A 136 -7.82 13.70 -6.89
N LEU A 137 -7.64 13.78 -8.22
CA LEU A 137 -8.52 13.12 -9.19
C LEU A 137 -8.47 11.59 -9.04
N LYS A 138 -7.28 11.02 -8.81
CA LYS A 138 -7.15 9.56 -8.56
C LYS A 138 -7.87 9.14 -7.28
N VAL A 139 -7.79 9.91 -6.21
CA VAL A 139 -8.54 9.66 -4.97
C VAL A 139 -10.04 9.68 -5.25
N GLN A 140 -10.51 10.66 -6.02
CA GLN A 140 -11.91 10.76 -6.41
C GLN A 140 -12.34 9.58 -7.28
N GLU A 141 -11.55 9.17 -8.27
CA GLU A 141 -11.80 7.97 -9.10
C GLU A 141 -11.96 6.71 -8.24
N LEU A 142 -11.09 6.52 -7.25
CA LEU A 142 -11.16 5.36 -6.34
C LEU A 142 -12.41 5.44 -5.43
N ARG A 143 -12.82 6.63 -5.01
CA ARG A 143 -14.09 6.83 -4.29
C ARG A 143 -15.29 6.45 -5.15
N GLU A 144 -15.32 6.89 -6.39
CA GLU A 144 -16.39 6.53 -7.33
C GLU A 144 -16.42 5.03 -7.62
N LEU A 145 -15.24 4.42 -7.87
CA LEU A 145 -15.10 2.99 -8.07
C LEU A 145 -15.68 2.16 -6.91
N THR A 146 -15.46 2.61 -5.68
CA THR A 146 -15.95 1.96 -4.46
C THR A 146 -17.30 2.52 -3.98
N LYS A 147 -17.92 3.42 -4.75
CA LYS A 147 -19.20 4.09 -4.43
C LYS A 147 -19.18 4.80 -3.07
N ASN A 148 -18.05 5.40 -2.72
CA ASN A 148 -17.78 6.03 -1.41
C ASN A 148 -17.95 5.10 -0.19
N LYS A 149 -17.95 3.80 -0.39
CA LYS A 149 -18.19 2.86 0.71
C LYS A 149 -17.00 2.70 1.63
N VAL A 150 -15.77 2.76 1.11
CA VAL A 150 -14.56 2.41 1.86
C VAL A 150 -13.58 3.58 1.95
N PRO A 151 -12.75 3.65 3.00
CA PRO A 151 -11.76 4.69 3.13
C PRO A 151 -10.64 4.58 2.10
N ILE A 152 -10.15 5.74 1.66
CA ILE A 152 -8.95 5.86 0.82
C ILE A 152 -7.80 6.38 1.68
N GLN A 153 -6.73 5.59 1.76
CA GLN A 153 -5.50 5.89 2.49
C GLN A 153 -4.38 6.24 1.52
N LEU A 154 -3.60 7.27 1.80
CA LEU A 154 -2.35 7.55 1.08
C LEU A 154 -1.17 7.08 1.92
N LYS A 155 -0.31 6.22 1.35
CA LYS A 155 0.92 5.74 1.99
C LYS A 155 2.13 6.50 1.47
N LEU A 156 2.84 7.17 2.37
CA LEU A 156 4.03 7.97 2.11
C LEU A 156 5.26 7.36 2.78
N GLY A 157 6.41 7.34 2.10
CA GLY A 157 7.68 7.11 2.75
C GLY A 157 8.15 8.37 3.47
N ALA A 158 8.65 8.23 4.70
CA ALA A 158 9.09 9.36 5.50
C ALA A 158 10.39 9.97 4.97
N ALA A 159 10.30 11.15 4.34
CA ALA A 159 11.44 11.94 3.86
C ALA A 159 11.21 13.44 4.16
N LYS A 160 10.65 14.22 3.24
CA LYS A 160 10.23 15.60 3.47
C LYS A 160 8.81 15.63 4.05
N VAL A 161 8.64 15.02 5.21
CA VAL A 161 7.34 14.66 5.77
C VAL A 161 6.40 15.85 5.86
N TYR A 162 6.88 17.00 6.34
CA TYR A 162 6.03 18.18 6.48
C TYR A 162 5.37 18.61 5.16
N ASP A 163 6.17 18.70 4.09
CA ASP A 163 5.67 19.13 2.79
C ASP A 163 4.85 18.04 2.11
N ASP A 164 5.30 16.80 2.19
CA ASP A 164 4.63 15.64 1.58
C ASP A 164 3.24 15.41 2.20
N VAL A 165 3.13 15.50 3.52
CA VAL A 165 1.84 15.37 4.23
C VAL A 165 0.90 16.51 3.90
N ARG A 166 1.39 17.76 3.80
CA ARG A 166 0.56 18.89 3.37
C ARG A 166 0.00 18.72 1.96
N MET A 167 0.82 18.21 1.04
CA MET A 167 0.36 17.92 -0.32
C MET A 167 -0.66 16.78 -0.32
N ALA A 168 -0.38 15.71 0.40
CA ALA A 168 -1.28 14.56 0.52
C ALA A 168 -2.63 14.95 1.14
N ALA A 169 -2.63 15.77 2.18
CA ALA A 169 -3.86 16.23 2.82
C ALA A 169 -4.77 17.02 1.87
N LYS A 170 -4.20 17.78 0.91
CA LYS A 170 -4.97 18.49 -0.12
C LYS A 170 -5.66 17.56 -1.12
N CYS A 171 -5.18 16.33 -1.26
CA CYS A 171 -5.80 15.34 -2.13
C CYS A 171 -7.01 14.66 -1.50
N ASP A 172 -7.37 15.04 -0.29
CA ASP A 172 -8.58 14.64 0.40
C ASP A 172 -8.71 13.14 0.71
N PRO A 173 -7.64 12.46 1.20
CA PRO A 173 -7.74 11.08 1.66
C PRO A 173 -8.48 10.99 3.00
N ASP A 174 -8.94 9.80 3.34
CA ASP A 174 -9.50 9.50 4.68
C ASP A 174 -8.41 9.35 5.74
N SER A 175 -7.23 8.87 5.33
CA SER A 175 -6.07 8.73 6.21
C SER A 175 -4.76 8.85 5.45
N ILE A 176 -3.69 9.20 6.17
CA ILE A 176 -2.32 9.20 5.66
C ILE A 176 -1.53 8.19 6.49
N TYR A 177 -0.94 7.22 5.82
CA TYR A 177 0.00 6.27 6.39
C TYR A 177 1.43 6.77 6.15
N LEU A 178 2.15 7.03 7.21
CA LEU A 178 3.55 7.45 7.13
C LEU A 178 4.45 6.26 7.48
N ASP A 179 5.28 5.86 6.51
CA ASP A 179 6.20 4.73 6.64
C ASP A 179 7.60 5.24 6.99
N GLY A 180 8.07 4.93 8.19
CA GLY A 180 9.42 5.25 8.65
C GLY A 180 10.47 4.30 8.06
N MET A 181 11.75 4.66 8.23
CA MET A 181 12.87 3.85 7.74
C MET A 181 12.90 2.43 8.34
N GLU A 182 12.29 2.22 9.49
CA GLU A 182 12.20 0.92 10.17
C GLU A 182 11.34 -0.09 9.40
N GLY A 183 10.44 0.39 8.52
CA GLY A 183 9.59 -0.45 7.68
C GLY A 183 10.37 -1.36 6.73
N SER A 184 11.63 -1.01 6.45
CA SER A 184 12.54 -1.84 5.67
C SER A 184 12.03 -2.19 4.26
N THR A 185 12.81 -2.93 3.51
CA THR A 185 12.43 -3.47 2.20
C THR A 185 13.40 -4.57 1.78
N GLY A 186 12.89 -5.64 1.18
CA GLY A 186 13.73 -6.66 0.53
C GLY A 186 14.08 -6.35 -0.93
N ALA A 187 13.67 -5.19 -1.46
CA ALA A 187 13.71 -4.86 -2.89
C ALA A 187 14.24 -3.46 -3.20
N GLY A 188 14.97 -2.84 -2.28
CA GLY A 188 15.62 -1.54 -2.48
C GLY A 188 17.09 -1.68 -2.92
N PRO A 189 17.59 -0.78 -3.79
CA PRO A 189 19.03 -0.66 -4.02
C PRO A 189 19.75 -0.34 -2.71
N HIS A 190 20.94 -0.93 -2.52
CA HIS A 190 21.72 -0.74 -1.30
C HIS A 190 21.96 0.74 -0.96
N ILE A 191 22.27 1.56 -1.95
CA ILE A 191 22.49 2.99 -1.76
C ILE A 191 21.23 3.72 -1.24
N ALA A 192 20.04 3.35 -1.69
CA ALA A 192 18.79 3.91 -1.19
C ALA A 192 18.52 3.44 0.24
N ALA A 193 18.62 2.14 0.49
CA ALA A 193 18.41 1.57 1.82
C ALA A 193 19.35 2.15 2.89
N ALA A 194 20.58 2.52 2.50
CA ALA A 194 21.57 3.10 3.41
C ALA A 194 21.42 4.62 3.62
N ASN A 195 20.74 5.34 2.71
CA ASN A 195 20.81 6.81 2.67
C ASN A 195 19.45 7.51 2.54
N THR A 196 18.33 6.79 2.56
CA THR A 196 17.00 7.42 2.46
C THR A 196 16.12 7.08 3.66
N GLY A 197 15.10 7.93 3.85
CA GLY A 197 14.15 7.77 4.94
C GLY A 197 14.62 8.39 6.25
N ILE A 198 13.69 8.58 7.15
CA ILE A 198 13.92 9.03 8.52
C ILE A 198 13.15 8.11 9.50
N PRO A 199 13.55 8.07 10.79
CA PRO A 199 12.83 7.31 11.79
C PRO A 199 11.36 7.72 11.88
N GLY A 200 10.46 6.74 11.96
CA GLY A 200 9.01 6.95 11.99
C GLY A 200 8.57 7.88 13.12
N ILE A 201 9.19 7.76 14.29
CA ILE A 201 8.87 8.62 15.45
C ILE A 201 9.17 10.11 15.17
N ALA A 202 10.22 10.40 14.43
CA ALA A 202 10.54 11.77 13.99
C ALA A 202 9.54 12.24 12.92
N GLY A 203 9.21 11.35 11.98
CA GLY A 203 8.25 11.63 10.91
C GLY A 203 6.86 11.93 11.42
N ILE A 204 6.34 11.17 12.39
CA ILE A 204 5.02 11.39 12.99
C ILE A 204 4.87 12.81 13.56
N ARG A 205 5.91 13.30 14.23
CA ARG A 205 5.90 14.66 14.78
C ARG A 205 5.76 15.72 13.68
N GLU A 206 6.53 15.58 12.60
CA GLU A 206 6.45 16.50 11.46
C GLU A 206 5.11 16.39 10.72
N ALA A 207 4.59 15.17 10.55
CA ALA A 207 3.27 14.93 9.97
C ALA A 207 2.17 15.63 10.77
N ARG A 208 2.20 15.53 12.10
CA ARG A 208 1.23 16.22 12.96
C ARG A 208 1.29 17.75 12.87
N ARG A 209 2.48 18.29 12.64
CA ARG A 209 2.64 19.75 12.42
C ARG A 209 2.12 20.22 11.06
N ALA A 210 2.10 19.31 10.08
CA ALA A 210 1.66 19.57 8.71
C ALA A 210 0.13 19.60 8.55
N LEU A 211 -0.58 18.88 9.43
CA LEU A 211 -2.04 18.80 9.52
C LEU A 211 -2.63 19.89 10.43
#